data_095770b2653177dffe353ea7f3c30a88
#
_entry.id   095770b2653177dffe353ea7f3c30a88
#
_cell.length_a   1.000
_cell.length_b   1.000
_cell.length_c   1.000
_cell.angle_alpha   90.00
_cell.angle_beta   90.00
_cell.angle_gamma   90.00
#
_symmetry.space_group_name_H-M   'P 1'
#
loop_
_entity.id
_entity.type
_entity.pdbx_description
1 polymer ?
#
loop_
_entity_poly.entity_id
_entity_poly.type
_entity_poly.pdbx_seq_one_letter_code
_entity_poly.pdbx_strand_id
1 'polypeptide(L)'
;MNAVGIDVSKSKSVVAIMRPFGEIVSTPFEIKHTASDIHSLIELINSVEGESRIVMEHTGRYYEVLAHQLLEANLFVSAINPKLIKDFDNDSLRKVKSDKADAVKIARYALDKWQNLKQYNVMNELRNQLKT
;
A
#
# COMPACT_ATOMS: atom_id res chain seq x y z
N MET A 1 3.52 0.76 -14.99
CA MET A 1 3.00 1.44 -13.78
C MET A 1 1.99 0.54 -13.09
N ASN A 2 2.40 -0.06 -12.00
CA ASN A 2 1.52 -0.95 -11.22
C ASN A 2 1.41 -0.39 -9.80
N ALA A 3 0.23 0.01 -9.39
CA ALA A 3 -0.02 0.51 -8.04
C ALA A 3 -0.53 -0.63 -7.18
N VAL A 4 0.22 -0.93 -6.12
CA VAL A 4 -0.14 -1.96 -5.15
C VAL A 4 -0.63 -1.26 -3.90
N GLY A 5 -1.94 -1.25 -3.68
CA GLY A 5 -2.54 -0.68 -2.49
C GLY A 5 -2.73 -1.75 -1.43
N ILE A 6 -2.26 -1.48 -0.23
CA ILE A 6 -2.38 -2.43 0.87
C ILE A 6 -3.08 -1.77 2.05
N ASP A 7 -4.19 -2.34 2.45
CA ASP A 7 -4.89 -1.98 3.68
C ASP A 7 -4.43 -2.92 4.78
N VAL A 8 -3.58 -2.40 5.67
CA VAL A 8 -2.92 -3.19 6.72
C VAL A 8 -3.76 -3.20 7.98
N SER A 9 -4.00 -4.37 8.54
CA SER A 9 -4.62 -4.51 9.85
C SER A 9 -3.80 -5.46 10.72
N LYS A 10 -4.31 -5.81 11.90
CA LYS A 10 -3.54 -6.49 12.93
C LYS A 10 -2.92 -7.81 12.50
N SER A 11 -3.69 -8.69 11.88
CA SER A 11 -3.25 -10.05 11.57
C SER A 11 -3.29 -10.37 10.08
N LYS A 12 -3.86 -9.48 9.30
CA LYS A 12 -4.03 -9.69 7.87
C LYS A 12 -4.05 -8.34 7.15
N SER A 13 -3.84 -8.38 5.84
CA SER A 13 -3.93 -7.20 4.99
C SER A 13 -4.72 -7.54 3.73
N VAL A 14 -5.32 -6.51 3.13
CA VAL A 14 -5.98 -6.64 1.83
C VAL A 14 -5.13 -5.93 0.79
N VAL A 15 -4.90 -6.58 -0.33
CA VAL A 15 -4.03 -6.08 -1.40
C VAL A 15 -4.84 -5.91 -2.68
N ALA A 16 -4.67 -4.77 -3.35
CA ALA A 16 -5.23 -4.54 -4.67
C ALA A 16 -4.12 -4.04 -5.60
N ILE A 17 -4.11 -4.50 -6.83
CA ILE A 17 -3.11 -4.09 -7.82
C ILE A 17 -3.82 -3.49 -9.03
N MET A 18 -3.50 -2.26 -9.35
CA MET A 18 -4.16 -1.53 -10.44
C MET A 18 -3.14 -0.82 -11.34
N ARG A 19 -3.57 -0.56 -12.57
CA ARG A 19 -2.84 0.25 -13.54
C ARG A 19 -3.66 1.49 -13.88
N PRO A 20 -3.05 2.49 -14.57
CA PRO A 20 -3.78 3.68 -14.98
C PRO A 20 -5.06 3.38 -15.76
N PHE A 21 -5.99 4.32 -15.72
CA PHE A 21 -7.27 4.26 -16.44
C PHE A 21 -8.19 3.13 -15.98
N GLY A 22 -8.07 2.77 -14.68
CA GLY A 22 -8.98 1.80 -14.09
C GLY A 22 -8.68 0.35 -14.43
N GLU A 23 -7.55 0.05 -15.08
CA GLU A 23 -7.17 -1.32 -15.37
C GLU A 23 -6.87 -2.07 -14.08
N ILE A 24 -7.48 -3.22 -13.90
CA ILE A 24 -7.29 -4.06 -12.72
C ILE A 24 -6.33 -5.20 -13.06
N VAL A 25 -5.18 -5.22 -12.36
CA VAL A 25 -4.22 -6.32 -12.50
C VAL A 25 -4.63 -7.48 -11.62
N SER A 26 -5.03 -7.17 -10.38
CA SER A 26 -5.53 -8.17 -9.45
C SER A 26 -6.68 -7.58 -8.65
N THR A 27 -7.81 -8.29 -8.58
CA THR A 27 -8.90 -7.94 -7.69
C THR A 27 -8.41 -8.05 -6.24
N PRO A 28 -9.02 -7.31 -5.29
CA PRO A 28 -8.56 -7.33 -3.91
C PRO A 28 -8.54 -8.73 -3.31
N PHE A 29 -7.46 -9.06 -2.61
CA PHE A 29 -7.31 -10.35 -1.94
C PHE A 29 -6.66 -10.17 -0.57
N GLU A 30 -6.93 -11.09 0.33
CA GLU A 30 -6.36 -11.08 1.67
C GLU A 30 -5.03 -11.83 1.72
N ILE A 31 -4.11 -11.32 2.53
CA ILE A 31 -2.90 -12.05 2.93
C ILE A 31 -2.82 -12.04 4.45
N LYS A 32 -2.28 -13.10 5.02
CA LYS A 32 -1.91 -13.14 6.43
C LYS A 32 -0.50 -12.59 6.57
N HIS A 33 -0.15 -12.12 7.76
CA HIS A 33 1.19 -11.60 8.02
C HIS A 33 2.18 -12.74 8.33
N THR A 34 2.10 -13.82 7.59
CA THR A 34 3.02 -14.95 7.69
C THR A 34 4.13 -14.80 6.66
N ALA A 35 5.28 -15.40 6.96
CA ALA A 35 6.40 -15.39 6.03
C ALA A 35 6.00 -15.97 4.66
N SER A 36 5.18 -17.01 4.66
CA SER A 36 4.71 -17.68 3.44
C SER A 36 3.86 -16.75 2.59
N ASP A 37 2.88 -16.08 3.19
CA ASP A 37 1.98 -15.18 2.45
C ASP A 37 2.72 -13.94 1.94
N ILE A 38 3.62 -13.39 2.75
CA ILE A 38 4.42 -12.22 2.35
C ILE A 38 5.36 -12.60 1.20
N HIS A 39 5.97 -13.77 1.25
CA HIS A 39 6.80 -14.25 0.16
C HIS A 39 6.02 -14.42 -1.14
N SER A 40 4.82 -14.97 -1.05
CA SER A 40 3.93 -15.11 -2.20
C SER A 40 3.54 -13.74 -2.78
N LEU A 41 3.29 -12.76 -1.92
CA LEU A 41 2.99 -11.39 -2.37
C LEU A 41 4.19 -10.79 -3.11
N ILE A 42 5.39 -10.94 -2.58
CA ILE A 42 6.61 -10.44 -3.20
C ILE A 42 6.79 -11.08 -4.60
N GLU A 43 6.59 -12.39 -4.70
CA GLU A 43 6.68 -13.09 -5.98
C GLU A 43 5.65 -12.58 -6.98
N LEU A 44 4.43 -12.35 -6.52
CA LEU A 44 3.36 -11.83 -7.37
C LEU A 44 3.73 -10.45 -7.92
N ILE A 45 4.17 -9.55 -7.04
CA ILE A 45 4.55 -8.19 -7.45
C ILE A 45 5.71 -8.23 -8.45
N ASN A 46 6.71 -9.07 -8.20
CA ASN A 46 7.85 -9.20 -9.11
C ASN A 46 7.48 -9.83 -10.45
N SER A 47 6.40 -10.61 -10.49
CA SER A 47 5.95 -11.23 -11.73
C SER A 47 5.16 -10.29 -12.63
N VAL A 48 4.65 -9.18 -12.08
CA VAL A 48 3.88 -8.22 -12.87
C VAL A 48 4.83 -7.34 -13.66
N GLU A 49 4.58 -7.24 -14.96
CA GLU A 49 5.42 -6.47 -15.86
C GLU A 49 5.29 -4.97 -15.59
N GLY A 50 6.45 -4.28 -15.60
CA GLY A 50 6.50 -2.84 -15.39
C GLY A 50 6.93 -2.46 -13.98
N GLU A 51 7.03 -1.16 -13.72
CA GLU A 51 7.41 -0.63 -12.42
C GLU A 51 6.24 -0.75 -11.45
N SER A 52 6.49 -1.30 -10.27
CA SER A 52 5.49 -1.44 -9.22
C SER A 52 5.85 -0.55 -8.03
N ARG A 53 4.85 0.13 -7.49
CA ARG A 53 4.99 0.91 -6.26
C ARG A 53 3.90 0.48 -5.29
N ILE A 54 4.32 0.19 -4.07
CA ILE A 54 3.42 -0.26 -3.01
C ILE A 54 3.10 0.94 -2.13
N VAL A 55 1.82 1.12 -1.82
CA VAL A 55 1.37 2.20 -0.94
C VAL A 55 0.49 1.61 0.16
N MET A 56 0.74 2.05 1.38
CA MET A 56 -0.06 1.70 2.54
C MET A 56 -0.22 2.90 3.45
N GLU A 57 -1.27 2.91 4.28
CA GLU A 57 -1.44 3.95 5.28
C GLU A 57 -0.53 3.67 6.48
N HIS A 58 0.12 4.71 7.02
CA HIS A 58 0.91 4.55 8.23
C HIS A 58 0.02 4.69 9.46
N THR A 59 -0.78 3.67 9.72
CA THR A 59 -1.65 3.58 10.90
C THR A 59 -1.23 2.42 11.78
N GLY A 60 -1.18 2.67 13.08
CA GLY A 60 -0.83 1.64 14.05
C GLY A 60 0.61 1.16 13.90
N ARG A 61 0.87 -0.05 14.38
CA ARG A 61 2.21 -0.63 14.39
C ARG A 61 2.45 -1.64 13.27
N TYR A 62 1.37 -2.17 12.71
CA TYR A 62 1.48 -3.35 11.84
C TYR A 62 2.05 -3.03 10.47
N TYR A 63 1.86 -1.80 9.98
CA TYR A 63 2.39 -1.41 8.69
C TYR A 63 3.93 -1.41 8.68
N GLU A 64 4.56 -1.07 9.82
CA GLU A 64 6.03 -0.97 9.89
C GLU A 64 6.71 -2.29 9.57
N VAL A 65 6.22 -3.38 10.17
CA VAL A 65 6.79 -4.71 9.96
C VAL A 65 6.65 -5.13 8.49
N LEU A 66 5.44 -4.95 7.93
CA LEU A 66 5.19 -5.31 6.54
C LEU A 66 6.02 -4.44 5.60
N ALA A 67 6.05 -3.13 5.83
CA ALA A 67 6.83 -2.21 5.01
C ALA A 67 8.31 -2.59 5.02
N HIS A 68 8.84 -2.93 6.18
CA HIS A 68 10.24 -3.32 6.31
C HIS A 68 10.56 -4.58 5.53
N GLN A 69 9.68 -5.58 5.60
CA GLN A 69 9.87 -6.84 4.88
C GLN A 69 9.83 -6.63 3.36
N LEU A 70 8.95 -5.76 2.89
CA LEU A 70 8.85 -5.45 1.46
C LEU A 70 10.05 -4.64 0.98
N LEU A 71 10.55 -3.72 1.81
CA LEU A 71 11.77 -2.98 1.49
C LEU A 71 12.99 -3.88 1.39
N GLU A 72 13.10 -4.87 2.29
CA GLU A 72 14.19 -5.84 2.25
C GLU A 72 14.19 -6.66 0.96
N ALA A 73 13.03 -6.80 0.33
CA ALA A 73 12.90 -7.48 -0.96
C ALA A 73 13.19 -6.54 -2.14
N ASN A 74 13.71 -5.35 -1.88
CA ASN A 74 14.04 -4.32 -2.89
C ASN A 74 12.82 -3.79 -3.63
N LEU A 75 11.66 -3.75 -2.98
CA LEU A 75 10.44 -3.19 -3.54
C LEU A 75 10.29 -1.73 -3.10
N PHE A 76 9.66 -0.92 -3.94
CA PHE A 76 9.33 0.45 -3.60
C PHE A 76 8.10 0.45 -2.70
N VAL A 77 8.22 1.01 -1.50
CA VAL A 77 7.12 1.09 -0.53
C VAL A 77 6.97 2.53 -0.06
N SER A 78 5.75 3.03 -0.07
CA SER A 78 5.43 4.36 0.44
C SER A 78 4.38 4.24 1.53
N ALA A 79 4.64 4.84 2.69
CA ALA A 79 3.68 4.88 3.79
C ALA A 79 3.08 6.28 3.84
N ILE A 80 1.76 6.37 3.75
CA ILE A 80 1.03 7.61 3.54
C ILE A 80 0.16 7.93 4.74
N ASN A 81 0.08 9.22 5.09
CA ASN A 81 -0.81 9.70 6.14
C ASN A 81 -2.26 9.35 5.77
N PRO A 82 -3.00 8.69 6.67
CA PRO A 82 -4.40 8.30 6.40
C PRO A 82 -5.29 9.46 5.99
N LYS A 83 -5.01 10.65 6.49
CA LYS A 83 -5.79 11.84 6.15
C LYS A 83 -5.73 12.15 4.65
N LEU A 84 -4.56 11.98 4.04
CA LEU A 84 -4.39 12.24 2.60
C LEU A 84 -5.23 11.27 1.77
N ILE A 85 -5.31 10.03 2.18
CA ILE A 85 -6.11 9.04 1.48
C ILE A 85 -7.59 9.27 1.73
N LYS A 86 -7.96 9.65 2.96
CA LYS A 86 -9.34 9.97 3.30
C LYS A 86 -9.86 11.15 2.46
N ASP A 87 -9.03 12.19 2.30
CA ASP A 87 -9.42 13.40 1.57
C ASP A 87 -9.41 13.19 0.05
N PHE A 88 -8.70 12.20 -0.44
CA PHE A 88 -8.50 11.97 -1.86
C PHE A 88 -9.79 11.73 -2.65
N ASP A 89 -10.77 11.07 -2.03
CA ASP A 89 -11.98 10.65 -2.72
C ASP A 89 -13.23 11.21 -2.03
N ASN A 90 -13.18 12.48 -1.61
CA ASN A 90 -14.31 13.12 -0.94
C ASN A 90 -15.53 13.30 -1.83
N ASP A 91 -15.34 13.27 -3.14
CA ASP A 91 -16.43 13.44 -4.11
C ASP A 91 -17.14 12.12 -4.42
N SER A 92 -16.70 11.02 -3.83
CA SER A 92 -17.36 9.75 -4.03
C SER A 92 -18.68 9.70 -3.27
N LEU A 93 -19.77 9.61 -4.00
CA LEU A 93 -21.12 9.48 -3.42
C LEU A 93 -21.36 8.11 -2.80
N ARG A 94 -20.45 7.17 -3.01
CA ARG A 94 -20.58 5.82 -2.50
C ARG A 94 -19.59 5.58 -1.37
N LYS A 95 -20.09 5.74 -0.15
CA LYS A 95 -19.30 5.41 1.03
C LYS A 95 -19.42 3.92 1.34
N VAL A 96 -18.84 3.10 0.49
CA VAL A 96 -18.74 1.67 0.79
C VAL A 96 -17.49 1.49 1.64
N LYS A 97 -17.69 1.23 2.92
CA LYS A 97 -16.58 0.95 3.83
C LYS A 97 -16.37 -0.55 3.91
N SER A 98 -15.40 -1.03 3.17
CA SER A 98 -14.93 -2.40 3.30
C SER A 98 -13.41 -2.39 3.10
N ASP A 99 -12.72 -3.37 3.70
CA ASP A 99 -11.27 -3.48 3.56
C ASP A 99 -10.85 -3.58 2.09
N LYS A 100 -11.67 -4.24 1.29
CA LYS A 100 -11.41 -4.38 -0.15
C LYS A 100 -11.50 -3.05 -0.87
N ALA A 101 -12.52 -2.24 -0.53
CA ALA A 101 -12.68 -0.91 -1.10
C ALA A 101 -11.53 0.01 -0.68
N ASP A 102 -11.05 -0.13 0.56
CA ASP A 102 -9.93 0.67 1.06
C ASP A 102 -8.64 0.36 0.31
N ALA A 103 -8.36 -0.91 0.03
CA ALA A 103 -7.18 -1.29 -0.73
C ALA A 103 -7.22 -0.72 -2.15
N VAL A 104 -8.38 -0.75 -2.80
CA VAL A 104 -8.58 -0.16 -4.13
C VAL A 104 -8.38 1.36 -4.07
N LYS A 105 -8.92 2.01 -3.06
CA LYS A 105 -8.77 3.46 -2.88
C LYS A 105 -7.30 3.84 -2.71
N ILE A 106 -6.56 3.07 -1.92
CA ILE A 106 -5.12 3.29 -1.73
C ILE A 106 -4.37 3.11 -3.05
N ALA A 107 -4.69 2.10 -3.84
CA ALA A 107 -4.08 1.89 -5.14
C ALA A 107 -4.39 3.05 -6.10
N ARG A 108 -5.61 3.54 -6.11
CA ARG A 108 -6.00 4.69 -6.92
C ARG A 108 -5.26 5.96 -6.50
N TYR A 109 -5.10 6.16 -5.20
CA TYR A 109 -4.29 7.26 -4.68
C TYR A 109 -2.86 7.18 -5.21
N ALA A 110 -2.27 5.98 -5.18
CA ALA A 110 -0.91 5.77 -5.66
C ALA A 110 -0.76 6.13 -7.13
N LEU A 111 -1.74 5.78 -7.96
CA LEU A 111 -1.71 6.14 -9.38
C LEU A 111 -1.81 7.64 -9.59
N ASP A 112 -2.70 8.31 -8.86
CA ASP A 112 -2.89 9.76 -8.98
C ASP A 112 -1.66 10.54 -8.51
N LYS A 113 -1.02 10.08 -7.44
CA LYS A 113 0.12 10.76 -6.82
C LYS A 113 1.46 10.11 -7.16
N TRP A 114 1.52 9.33 -8.21
CA TRP A 114 2.66 8.49 -8.55
C TRP A 114 4.01 9.22 -8.46
N GLN A 115 4.10 10.39 -9.06
CA GLN A 115 5.35 11.15 -9.09
C GLN A 115 5.73 11.75 -7.75
N ASN A 116 4.78 11.87 -6.82
CA ASN A 116 4.99 12.46 -5.52
C ASN A 116 5.19 11.42 -4.41
N LEU A 117 5.11 10.15 -4.74
CA LEU A 117 5.31 9.08 -3.77
C LEU A 117 6.76 9.05 -3.31
N LYS A 118 6.97 9.00 -2.01
CA LYS A 118 8.30 8.92 -1.40
C LYS A 118 8.49 7.53 -0.81
N GLN A 119 9.64 6.95 -1.08
CA GLN A 119 9.97 5.65 -0.52
C GLN A 119 10.08 5.72 1.00
N TYR A 120 9.46 4.77 1.69
CA TYR A 120 9.51 4.65 3.13
C TYR A 120 10.97 4.49 3.58
N ASN A 121 11.35 5.24 4.62
CA ASN A 121 12.71 5.21 5.15
C ASN A 121 12.63 5.12 6.68
N VAL A 122 13.14 4.03 7.23
CA VAL A 122 13.15 3.78 8.67
C VAL A 122 13.88 4.88 9.43
N MET A 123 14.98 5.39 8.87
CA MET A 123 15.76 6.45 9.51
C MET A 123 15.00 7.77 9.62
N ASN A 124 14.23 8.12 8.58
CA ASN A 124 13.39 9.31 8.62
C ASN A 124 12.27 9.16 9.66
N GLU A 125 11.70 7.98 9.78
CA GLU A 125 10.68 7.70 10.78
C GLU A 125 11.24 7.88 12.19
N LEU A 126 12.44 7.36 12.46
CA LEU A 126 13.10 7.53 13.75
C LEU A 126 13.41 9.00 14.05
N ARG A 127 13.86 9.77 13.06
CA ARG A 127 14.10 11.21 13.22
C ARG A 127 12.82 11.95 13.57
N ASN A 128 11.72 11.62 12.93
CA ASN A 128 10.44 12.25 13.21
C ASN A 128 9.96 11.94 14.63
N GLN A 129 10.18 10.72 15.10
CA GLN A 129 9.85 10.34 16.47
C GLN A 129 10.70 11.06 17.51
N LEU A 130 11.97 11.29 17.19
CA LEU A 130 12.89 11.97 18.09
C LEU A 130 12.66 13.48 18.18
N LYS A 131 11.97 14.07 17.22
CA LYS A 131 11.64 15.50 17.21
C LYS A 131 10.41 15.85 18.02
N THR A 132 9.67 14.87 18.47
CA THR A 132 8.52 15.06 19.32
C THR A 132 8.91 14.78 20.77
#